data_80de36258d4feabc4e38d304fdc68bab
#
_entry.id   80de36258d4feabc4e38d304fdc68bab
#
_cell.length_a   1.000
_cell.length_b   1.000
_cell.length_c   1.000
_cell.angle_alpha   90.00
_cell.angle_beta   90.00
_cell.angle_gamma   90.00
#
_symmetry.space_group_name_H-M   'P 1'
#
loop_
_entity.id
_entity.type
_entity.pdbx_description
1 polymer ?
#
loop_
_entity_poly.entity_id
_entity_poly.type
_entity_poly.pdbx_seq_one_letter_code
_entity_poly.pdbx_strand_id
1 'polypeptide(L)'
;AGVLISPMFKPVYGQLGTTFGGNHLACSAALAVMDVIEQENLVENAKAIGDYLLEELKKFPQIKEVRGRGLMIGLEFEEPIKELRSRLIYDEHVFTGASGTNVLRLLPPLCLSMEEAKEFLARFKKVL
;
A
#
# COMPACT_ATOMS: atom_id res chain seq x y z
N ALA A 1 3.10 1.87 -15.77
CA ALA A 1 1.83 1.14 -15.64
C ALA A 1 1.26 0.80 -17.03
N GLY A 2 0.46 -0.24 -17.10
CA GLY A 2 -0.23 -0.66 -18.32
C GLY A 2 -1.66 -1.13 -18.01
N VAL A 3 -2.49 -1.16 -19.04
CA VAL A 3 -3.87 -1.67 -18.94
C VAL A 3 -4.07 -2.78 -19.97
N LEU A 4 -4.52 -3.94 -19.49
CA LEU A 4 -4.95 -5.05 -20.33
C LEU A 4 -6.48 -5.06 -20.39
N ILE A 5 -7.02 -5.01 -21.61
CA ILE A 5 -8.46 -4.91 -21.81
C ILE A 5 -8.95 -6.18 -22.49
N SER A 6 -9.99 -6.81 -21.92
CA SER A 6 -10.65 -7.96 -22.54
C SER A 6 -11.24 -7.61 -23.91
N PRO A 7 -11.17 -8.52 -24.91
CA PRO A 7 -11.78 -8.30 -26.23
C PRO A 7 -13.29 -8.03 -26.24
N MET A 8 -13.98 -8.33 -25.14
CA MET A 8 -15.41 -8.03 -24.99
C MET A 8 -15.70 -6.53 -24.89
N PHE A 9 -14.72 -5.73 -24.42
CA PHE A 9 -14.82 -4.28 -24.36
C PHE A 9 -14.30 -3.68 -25.68
N LYS A 10 -15.11 -2.83 -26.30
CA LYS A 10 -14.76 -2.13 -27.54
C LYS A 10 -14.54 -0.65 -27.21
N PRO A 11 -13.30 -0.20 -26.94
CA PRO A 11 -13.03 1.20 -26.69
C PRO A 11 -13.35 2.03 -27.94
N VAL A 12 -13.91 3.21 -27.73
CA VAL A 12 -14.14 4.18 -28.79
C VAL A 12 -13.01 5.22 -28.83
N TYR A 13 -12.83 5.88 -29.95
CA TYR A 13 -11.79 6.90 -30.13
C TYR A 13 -11.89 7.99 -29.05
N GLY A 14 -10.75 8.32 -28.45
CA GLY A 14 -10.66 9.34 -27.38
C GLY A 14 -10.95 8.82 -25.97
N GLN A 15 -11.40 7.57 -25.80
CA GLN A 15 -11.71 7.00 -24.50
C GLN A 15 -10.44 6.57 -23.73
N LEU A 16 -9.44 6.09 -24.45
CA LEU A 16 -8.15 5.67 -23.91
C LEU A 16 -7.04 6.37 -24.70
N GLY A 17 -6.08 6.93 -23.99
CA GLY A 17 -4.95 7.58 -24.62
C GLY A 17 -4.00 8.20 -23.63
N THR A 18 -2.74 8.30 -24.03
CA THR A 18 -1.70 8.99 -23.29
C THR A 18 -0.63 9.47 -24.27
N THR A 19 -0.17 10.72 -24.10
CA THR A 19 0.83 11.32 -24.99
C THR A 19 2.16 10.59 -24.97
N PHE A 20 2.62 10.13 -23.81
CA PHE A 20 3.91 9.48 -23.62
C PHE A 20 3.81 7.97 -23.35
N GLY A 21 2.62 7.36 -23.42
CA GLY A 21 2.43 5.94 -23.18
C GLY A 21 3.21 5.09 -24.17
N GLY A 22 3.83 4.01 -23.66
CA GLY A 22 4.60 3.08 -24.49
C GLY A 22 5.96 3.62 -24.98
N ASN A 23 6.46 4.73 -24.43
CA ASN A 23 7.81 5.18 -24.76
C ASN A 23 8.87 4.18 -24.23
N HIS A 24 10.02 4.10 -24.91
CA HIS A 24 11.05 3.11 -24.63
C HIS A 24 11.59 3.17 -23.20
N LEU A 25 11.77 4.35 -22.64
CA LEU A 25 12.25 4.52 -21.27
C LEU A 25 11.26 3.96 -20.24
N ALA A 26 9.98 4.29 -20.39
CA ALA A 26 8.94 3.77 -19.51
C ALA A 26 8.77 2.25 -19.64
N CYS A 27 8.87 1.70 -20.86
CA CYS A 27 8.79 0.26 -21.08
C CYS A 27 10.01 -0.46 -20.48
N SER A 28 11.21 0.06 -20.65
CA SER A 28 12.43 -0.51 -20.04
C SER A 28 12.36 -0.49 -18.51
N ALA A 29 11.90 0.61 -17.92
CA ALA A 29 11.71 0.70 -16.48
C ALA A 29 10.64 -0.30 -15.98
N ALA A 30 9.54 -0.45 -16.72
CA ALA A 30 8.50 -1.41 -16.37
C ALA A 30 9.00 -2.86 -16.40
N LEU A 31 9.77 -3.23 -17.42
CA LEU A 31 10.39 -4.57 -17.50
C LEU A 31 11.33 -4.82 -16.32
N ALA A 32 12.21 -3.87 -16.00
CA ALA A 32 13.12 -4.01 -14.87
C ALA A 32 12.38 -4.17 -13.53
N VAL A 33 11.26 -3.45 -13.32
CA VAL A 33 10.42 -3.62 -12.13
C VAL A 33 9.78 -5.00 -12.09
N MET A 34 9.28 -5.50 -13.22
CA MET A 34 8.68 -6.85 -13.30
C MET A 34 9.71 -7.94 -13.01
N ASP A 35 10.91 -7.80 -13.55
CA ASP A 35 12.02 -8.74 -13.30
C ASP A 35 12.38 -8.80 -11.80
N VAL A 36 12.46 -7.64 -11.13
CA VAL A 36 12.72 -7.57 -9.68
C VAL A 36 11.58 -8.21 -8.88
N ILE A 37 10.32 -7.93 -9.23
CA ILE A 37 9.16 -8.52 -8.55
C ILE A 37 9.22 -10.06 -8.62
N GLU A 38 9.59 -10.61 -9.76
CA GLU A 38 9.70 -12.06 -9.96
C GLU A 38 10.93 -12.64 -9.25
N GLN A 39 12.12 -12.06 -9.45
CA GLN A 39 13.39 -12.56 -8.89
C GLN A 39 13.40 -12.53 -7.35
N GLU A 40 12.82 -11.51 -6.74
CA GLU A 40 12.77 -11.34 -5.28
C GLU A 40 11.49 -11.92 -4.65
N ASN A 41 10.62 -12.57 -5.42
CA ASN A 41 9.33 -13.14 -4.96
C ASN A 41 8.48 -12.13 -4.18
N LEU A 42 8.41 -10.89 -4.65
CA LEU A 42 7.79 -9.78 -3.91
C LEU A 42 6.28 -9.92 -3.75
N VAL A 43 5.60 -10.70 -4.59
CA VAL A 43 4.16 -10.99 -4.43
C VAL A 43 3.92 -11.85 -3.19
N GLU A 44 4.71 -12.90 -3.02
CA GLU A 44 4.67 -13.81 -1.86
C GLU A 44 5.10 -13.07 -0.59
N ASN A 45 6.15 -12.24 -0.67
CA ASN A 45 6.56 -11.39 0.44
C ASN A 45 5.43 -10.44 0.87
N ALA A 46 4.82 -9.72 -0.08
CA ALA A 46 3.70 -8.82 0.21
C ALA A 46 2.51 -9.54 0.84
N LYS A 47 2.25 -10.80 0.43
CA LYS A 47 1.22 -11.63 1.06
C LYS A 47 1.59 -11.98 2.50
N ALA A 48 2.78 -12.53 2.73
CA ALA A 48 3.20 -12.99 4.05
C ALA A 48 3.28 -11.85 5.07
N ILE A 49 3.90 -10.72 4.70
CA ILE A 49 4.00 -9.54 5.57
C ILE A 49 2.64 -8.88 5.76
N GLY A 50 1.83 -8.83 4.70
CA GLY A 50 0.48 -8.28 4.76
C GLY A 50 -0.43 -9.08 5.70
N ASP A 51 -0.43 -10.41 5.60
CA ASP A 51 -1.21 -11.28 6.49
C ASP A 51 -0.77 -11.09 7.96
N TYR A 52 0.54 -11.03 8.21
CA TYR A 52 1.09 -10.73 9.53
C TYR A 52 0.62 -9.37 10.07
N LEU A 53 0.73 -8.30 9.29
CA LEU A 53 0.30 -6.96 9.69
C LEU A 53 -1.21 -6.91 9.96
N LEU A 54 -2.03 -7.54 9.10
CA LEU A 54 -3.49 -7.60 9.30
C LEU A 54 -3.86 -8.29 10.61
N GLU A 55 -3.18 -9.37 10.97
CA GLU A 55 -3.44 -10.08 12.23
C GLU A 55 -3.01 -9.26 13.46
N GLU A 56 -1.81 -8.64 13.42
CA GLU A 56 -1.31 -7.85 14.53
C GLU A 56 -2.13 -6.57 14.74
N LEU A 57 -2.52 -5.88 13.66
CA LEU A 57 -3.30 -4.64 13.73
C LEU A 57 -4.71 -4.85 14.28
N LYS A 58 -5.33 -6.00 14.07
CA LYS A 58 -6.62 -6.36 14.68
C LYS A 58 -6.59 -6.45 16.20
N LYS A 59 -5.42 -6.58 16.81
CA LYS A 59 -5.27 -6.65 18.26
C LYS A 59 -5.35 -5.29 18.95
N PHE A 60 -5.33 -4.19 18.19
CA PHE A 60 -5.43 -2.83 18.74
C PHE A 60 -6.90 -2.44 18.91
N PRO A 61 -7.40 -2.28 20.15
CA PRO A 61 -8.81 -1.99 20.39
C PRO A 61 -9.26 -0.61 19.92
N GLN A 62 -8.32 0.29 19.63
CA GLN A 62 -8.59 1.61 19.10
C GLN A 62 -8.99 1.58 17.62
N ILE A 63 -8.70 0.50 16.91
CA ILE A 63 -9.02 0.34 15.49
C ILE A 63 -10.41 -0.30 15.38
N LYS A 64 -11.34 0.40 14.75
CA LYS A 64 -12.69 -0.07 14.51
C LYS A 64 -12.75 -1.22 13.51
N GLU A 65 -12.01 -1.07 12.40
CA GLU A 65 -11.94 -2.07 11.34
C GLU A 65 -10.55 -2.10 10.71
N VAL A 66 -10.03 -3.31 10.51
CA VAL A 66 -8.80 -3.57 9.73
C VAL A 66 -9.19 -4.33 8.48
N ARG A 67 -8.91 -3.74 7.30
CA ARG A 67 -9.19 -4.36 6.01
C ARG A 67 -8.04 -4.19 5.04
N GLY A 68 -7.88 -5.13 4.13
CA GLY A 68 -6.82 -5.05 3.12
C GLY A 68 -6.50 -6.37 2.46
N ARG A 69 -5.55 -6.30 1.53
CA ARG A 69 -4.97 -7.47 0.88
C ARG A 69 -3.50 -7.19 0.60
N GLY A 70 -2.63 -8.13 0.97
CA GLY A 70 -1.19 -7.92 0.92
C GLY A 70 -0.82 -6.67 1.72
N LEU A 71 0.00 -5.81 1.17
CA LEU A 71 0.48 -4.59 1.82
C LEU A 71 -0.42 -3.36 1.61
N MET A 72 -1.57 -3.51 0.95
CA MET A 72 -2.58 -2.45 0.87
C MET A 72 -3.55 -2.62 2.02
N ILE A 73 -3.39 -1.84 3.10
CA ILE A 73 -4.13 -1.98 4.36
C ILE A 73 -4.81 -0.66 4.71
N GLY A 74 -6.08 -0.75 5.10
CA GLY A 74 -6.87 0.35 5.64
C GLY A 74 -7.24 0.08 7.10
N LEU A 75 -6.99 1.08 7.95
CA LEU A 75 -7.33 1.07 9.37
C LEU A 75 -8.40 2.13 9.61
N GLU A 76 -9.60 1.72 9.92
CA GLU A 76 -10.71 2.64 10.21
C GLU A 76 -10.77 2.93 11.71
N PHE A 77 -10.95 4.21 12.04
CA PHE A 77 -11.10 4.72 13.40
C PHE A 77 -12.47 5.37 13.57
N GLU A 78 -12.97 5.49 14.80
CA GLU A 78 -14.21 6.25 15.07
C GLU A 78 -13.95 7.75 14.89
N GLU A 79 -12.79 8.25 15.30
CA GLU A 79 -12.42 9.66 15.26
C GLU A 79 -11.55 10.01 14.04
N PRO A 80 -11.49 11.29 13.64
CA PRO A 80 -10.61 11.74 12.57
C PRO A 80 -9.13 11.47 12.87
N ILE A 81 -8.42 10.91 11.89
CA ILE A 81 -7.01 10.46 12.02
C ILE A 81 -5.98 11.58 11.86
N LYS A 82 -6.37 12.85 11.77
CA LYS A 82 -5.45 13.95 11.49
C LYS A 82 -4.34 14.05 12.55
N GLU A 83 -4.70 14.00 13.83
CA GLU A 83 -3.75 14.07 14.94
C GLU A 83 -2.87 12.82 15.00
N LEU A 84 -3.46 11.64 14.89
CA LEU A 84 -2.74 10.37 14.81
C LEU A 84 -1.67 10.39 13.71
N ARG A 85 -2.02 10.85 12.51
CA ARG A 85 -1.06 10.99 11.40
C ARG A 85 0.03 12.00 11.69
N SER A 86 -0.28 13.13 12.32
CA SER A 86 0.72 14.12 12.71
C SER A 86 1.74 13.50 13.66
N ARG A 87 1.29 12.79 14.68
CA ARG A 87 2.17 12.11 15.64
C ARG A 87 3.02 11.03 14.96
N LEU A 88 2.43 10.22 14.09
CA LEU A 88 3.18 9.22 13.30
C LEU A 88 4.31 9.87 12.51
N ILE A 89 4.05 10.99 11.84
CA ILE A 89 5.06 11.65 10.98
C ILE A 89 6.12 12.35 11.82
N TYR A 90 5.73 13.17 12.79
CA TYR A 90 6.66 14.07 13.48
C TYR A 90 7.34 13.43 14.68
N ASP A 91 6.66 12.54 15.41
CA ASP A 91 7.23 11.93 16.61
C ASP A 91 7.89 10.57 16.30
N GLU A 92 7.25 9.78 15.43
CA GLU A 92 7.72 8.41 15.12
C GLU A 92 8.34 8.26 13.72
N HIS A 93 8.34 9.31 12.89
CA HIS A 93 8.90 9.32 11.53
C HIS A 93 8.32 8.25 10.60
N VAL A 94 7.02 7.97 10.75
CA VAL A 94 6.27 7.01 9.94
C VAL A 94 5.30 7.75 9.02
N PHE A 95 5.54 7.65 7.72
CA PHE A 95 4.68 8.27 6.71
C PHE A 95 3.54 7.34 6.31
N THR A 96 2.32 7.84 6.36
CA THR A 96 1.11 7.09 6.04
C THR A 96 0.20 7.88 5.11
N GLY A 97 -0.66 7.17 4.39
CA GLY A 97 -1.74 7.77 3.60
C GLY A 97 -3.03 7.95 4.40
N ALA A 98 -4.02 8.56 3.77
CA ALA A 98 -5.37 8.65 4.28
C ALA A 98 -6.39 8.30 3.20
N SER A 99 -7.57 7.86 3.61
CA SER A 99 -8.75 7.73 2.75
C SER A 99 -9.95 8.27 3.52
N GLY A 100 -10.47 9.41 3.07
CA GLY A 100 -11.44 10.17 3.87
C GLY A 100 -10.82 10.76 5.13
N THR A 101 -11.62 10.94 6.18
CA THR A 101 -11.23 11.62 7.43
C THR A 101 -10.73 10.67 8.51
N ASN A 102 -11.20 9.43 8.53
CA ASN A 102 -11.03 8.47 9.63
C ASN A 102 -10.39 7.13 9.21
N VAL A 103 -9.88 7.01 7.98
CA VAL A 103 -9.17 5.80 7.52
C VAL A 103 -7.69 6.10 7.31
N LEU A 104 -6.83 5.49 8.09
CA LEU A 104 -5.39 5.45 7.88
C LEU A 104 -5.07 4.37 6.84
N ARG A 105 -4.33 4.74 5.79
CA ARG A 105 -3.94 3.82 4.72
C ARG A 105 -2.44 3.53 4.78
N LEU A 106 -2.11 2.24 4.81
CA LEU A 106 -0.74 1.75 4.69
C LEU A 106 -0.52 1.23 3.27
N LEU A 107 0.56 1.66 2.66
CA LEU A 107 1.04 1.24 1.34
C LEU A 107 2.58 1.19 1.35
N PRO A 108 3.18 0.33 2.15
CA PRO A 108 4.62 0.17 2.14
C PRO A 108 5.10 -0.48 0.82
N PRO A 109 6.41 -0.41 0.50
CA PRO A 109 6.97 -1.07 -0.66
C PRO A 109 6.83 -2.59 -0.56
N LEU A 110 6.75 -3.26 -1.72
CA LEU A 110 6.60 -4.73 -1.77
C LEU A 110 7.77 -5.49 -1.12
N CYS A 111 8.94 -4.86 -1.03
CA CYS A 111 10.15 -5.40 -0.39
C CYS A 111 10.21 -5.13 1.13
N LEU A 112 9.13 -4.66 1.77
CA LEU A 112 9.09 -4.49 3.22
C LEU A 112 9.51 -5.80 3.91
N SER A 113 10.47 -5.71 4.83
CA SER A 113 10.92 -6.85 5.62
C SER A 113 10.03 -7.10 6.84
N MET A 114 10.15 -8.28 7.44
CA MET A 114 9.46 -8.62 8.69
C MET A 114 9.96 -7.75 9.86
N GLU A 115 11.24 -7.40 9.88
CA GLU A 115 11.85 -6.54 10.89
C GLU A 115 11.26 -5.14 10.82
N GLU A 116 11.15 -4.56 9.62
CA GLU A 116 10.53 -3.25 9.41
C GLU A 116 9.04 -3.26 9.74
N ALA A 117 8.32 -4.33 9.44
CA ALA A 117 6.93 -4.49 9.83
C ALA A 117 6.74 -4.50 11.35
N LYS A 118 7.62 -5.19 12.09
CA LYS A 118 7.63 -5.18 13.55
C LYS A 118 8.00 -3.82 14.12
N GLU A 119 8.98 -3.15 13.52
CA GLU A 119 9.36 -1.79 13.91
C GLU A 119 8.19 -0.81 13.70
N PHE A 120 7.51 -0.89 12.58
CA PHE A 120 6.29 -0.12 12.34
C PHE A 120 5.25 -0.34 13.45
N LEU A 121 4.94 -1.59 13.80
CA LEU A 121 3.98 -1.90 14.86
C LEU A 121 4.40 -1.35 16.23
N ALA A 122 5.70 -1.41 16.55
CA ALA A 122 6.23 -0.86 17.79
C ALA A 122 6.08 0.67 17.86
N ARG A 123 6.36 1.39 16.76
CA ARG A 123 6.18 2.84 16.64
C ARG A 123 4.69 3.21 16.64
N PHE A 124 3.88 2.47 15.91
CA PHE A 124 2.44 2.69 15.82
C PHE A 124 1.76 2.58 17.20
N LYS A 125 2.17 1.61 18.01
CA LYS A 125 1.67 1.41 19.37
C LYS A 125 1.92 2.60 20.30
N LYS A 126 2.98 3.39 20.08
CA LYS A 126 3.30 4.54 20.94
C LYS A 126 2.38 5.73 20.72
N VAL A 127 1.75 5.81 19.56
CA VAL A 127 0.90 6.94 19.17
C VAL A 127 -0.60 6.66 19.31
N LEU A 128 -0.97 5.41 19.57
CA LEU A 128 -2.34 5.00 19.91
C LEU A 128 -2.61 5.15 21.41
#